data_27a29d63ac2c3c4ed4832dea61287058
#
_entry.id   27a29d63ac2c3c4ed4832dea61287058
#
_cell.length_a   1.000
_cell.length_b   1.000
_cell.length_c   1.000
_cell.angle_alpha   90.00
_cell.angle_beta   90.00
_cell.angle_gamma   90.00
#
_symmetry.space_group_name_H-M   'P 1'
#
loop_
_entity.id
_entity.type
_entity.pdbx_description
1 polymer ?
#
loop_
_entity_poly.entity_id
_entity_poly.type
_entity_poly.pdbx_seq_one_letter_code
_entity_poly.pdbx_strand_id
1 'polypeptide(L)'
;LLLQGGVNLLSALNDAIPLIDNPVYIKQLKQVRKEISEGKSFSDALAQFKIFPDFFVQMIRVGEEGGRLDSILADISESYDKEIEGDLKIVVRLLNRL
;
A
#
# COMPACT_ATOMS: atom_id res chain seq x y z
N LEU A 1 -0.25 -7.54 -11.83
CA LEU A 1 1.09 -6.98 -11.92
C LEU A 1 1.92 -7.33 -10.69
N LEU A 2 3.00 -8.07 -10.88
CA LEU A 2 3.92 -8.39 -9.80
C LEU A 2 4.97 -7.32 -9.68
N LEU A 3 5.18 -6.83 -8.45
CA LEU A 3 6.25 -5.91 -8.14
C LEU A 3 7.37 -6.65 -7.41
N GLN A 4 8.43 -5.92 -7.04
CA GLN A 4 9.56 -6.47 -6.33
C GLN A 4 9.12 -7.22 -5.07
N GLY A 5 9.72 -8.37 -4.80
CA GLY A 5 9.33 -9.22 -3.70
C GLY A 5 8.11 -10.10 -3.98
N GLY A 6 7.62 -10.12 -5.22
CA GLY A 6 6.49 -10.95 -5.60
C GLY A 6 5.11 -10.43 -5.21
N VAL A 7 5.03 -9.17 -4.75
CA VAL A 7 3.75 -8.56 -4.34
C VAL A 7 2.97 -8.12 -5.57
N ASN A 8 1.69 -8.51 -5.63
CA ASN A 8 0.78 -8.07 -6.69
C ASN A 8 -0.07 -6.90 -6.18
N LEU A 9 0.44 -5.68 -6.36
CA LEU A 9 -0.21 -4.49 -5.83
C LEU A 9 -1.58 -4.21 -6.43
N LEU A 10 -1.71 -4.35 -7.74
CA LEU A 10 -2.97 -4.03 -8.39
C LEU A 10 -4.08 -4.97 -7.95
N SER A 11 -3.77 -6.26 -7.85
CA SER A 11 -4.72 -7.25 -7.36
C SER A 11 -5.14 -6.96 -5.92
N ALA A 12 -4.17 -6.65 -5.06
CA ALA A 12 -4.46 -6.34 -3.66
C ALA A 12 -5.32 -5.09 -3.51
N LEU A 13 -5.03 -4.04 -4.28
CA LEU A 13 -5.83 -2.83 -4.25
C LEU A 13 -7.25 -3.06 -4.78
N ASN A 14 -7.38 -3.87 -5.81
CA ASN A 14 -8.71 -4.25 -6.33
C ASN A 14 -9.53 -4.97 -5.27
N ASP A 15 -8.90 -5.81 -4.46
CA ASP A 15 -9.59 -6.55 -3.40
C ASP A 15 -9.88 -5.66 -2.19
N ALA A 16 -9.00 -4.70 -1.89
CA ALA A 16 -9.12 -3.84 -0.71
C ALA A 16 -10.18 -2.76 -0.87
N ILE A 17 -10.22 -2.11 -2.02
CA ILE A 17 -11.09 -0.95 -2.23
C ILE A 17 -12.57 -1.22 -1.88
N PRO A 18 -13.16 -2.36 -2.29
CA PRO A 18 -14.54 -2.65 -1.91
C PRO A 18 -14.79 -2.82 -0.42
N LEU A 19 -13.75 -3.04 0.38
CA LEU A 19 -13.86 -3.24 1.82
C LEU A 19 -13.74 -1.95 2.62
N ILE A 20 -13.42 -0.84 1.96
CA ILE A 20 -13.15 0.43 2.60
C ILE A 20 -14.42 1.26 2.63
N ASP A 21 -14.73 1.85 3.80
CA ASP A 21 -15.93 2.65 3.99
C ASP A 21 -15.70 4.14 3.75
N ASN A 22 -14.53 4.66 4.09
CA ASN A 22 -14.24 6.10 3.99
C ASN A 22 -14.14 6.54 2.53
N PRO A 23 -15.04 7.43 2.06
CA PRO A 23 -15.04 7.85 0.64
C PRO A 23 -13.74 8.54 0.21
N VAL A 24 -13.09 9.25 1.11
CA VAL A 24 -11.81 9.92 0.79
C VAL A 24 -10.73 8.87 0.52
N TYR A 25 -10.66 7.86 1.38
CA TYR A 25 -9.73 6.75 1.20
C TYR A 25 -9.99 6.02 -0.13
N ILE A 26 -11.24 5.74 -0.40
CA ILE A 26 -11.62 5.06 -1.64
C ILE A 26 -11.16 5.85 -2.86
N LYS A 27 -11.43 7.14 -2.86
CA LYS A 27 -11.06 8.01 -3.98
C LYS A 27 -9.55 8.02 -4.19
N GLN A 28 -8.81 8.19 -3.11
CA GLN A 28 -7.35 8.26 -3.20
C GLN A 28 -6.71 6.93 -3.57
N LEU A 29 -7.22 5.82 -3.05
CA LEU A 29 -6.72 4.50 -3.43
C LEU A 29 -7.01 4.17 -4.88
N LYS A 30 -8.14 4.60 -5.41
CA LYS A 30 -8.43 4.44 -6.84
C LYS A 30 -7.43 5.23 -7.69
N GLN A 31 -7.05 6.42 -7.26
CA GLN A 31 -6.04 7.22 -7.94
C GLN A 31 -4.66 6.55 -7.86
N VAL A 32 -4.31 6.05 -6.68
CA VAL A 32 -3.05 5.30 -6.50
C VAL A 32 -3.01 4.10 -7.44
N ARG A 33 -4.10 3.33 -7.50
CA ARG A 33 -4.19 2.16 -8.36
C ARG A 33 -3.98 2.55 -9.83
N LYS A 34 -4.62 3.63 -10.27
CA LYS A 34 -4.49 4.13 -11.63
C LYS A 34 -3.03 4.47 -11.94
N GLU A 35 -2.38 5.22 -11.05
CA GLU A 35 -1.01 5.66 -11.26
C GLU A 35 -0.01 4.51 -11.26
N ILE A 36 -0.21 3.51 -10.43
CA ILE A 36 0.61 2.31 -10.46
C ILE A 36 0.46 1.59 -11.80
N SER A 37 -0.77 1.51 -12.32
CA SER A 37 -1.01 0.87 -13.62
C SER A 37 -0.34 1.64 -14.77
N GLU A 38 -0.09 2.93 -14.55
CA GLU A 38 0.58 3.79 -15.53
C GLU A 38 2.10 3.86 -15.33
N GLY A 39 2.63 3.11 -14.39
CA GLY A 39 4.08 2.97 -14.18
C GLY A 39 4.65 3.74 -13.00
N LYS A 40 3.84 4.49 -12.25
CA LYS A 40 4.33 5.20 -11.08
C LYS A 40 4.59 4.21 -9.94
N SER A 41 5.59 4.47 -9.11
CA SER A 41 5.86 3.61 -7.95
C SER A 41 4.77 3.74 -6.91
N PHE A 42 4.61 2.70 -6.10
CA PHE A 42 3.62 2.70 -5.03
C PHE A 42 3.88 3.83 -4.05
N SER A 43 5.14 4.00 -3.62
CA SER A 43 5.49 5.06 -2.68
C SER A 43 5.24 6.45 -3.25
N ASP A 44 5.58 6.69 -4.51
CA ASP A 44 5.32 8.00 -5.14
C ASP A 44 3.83 8.29 -5.25
N ALA A 45 3.04 7.28 -5.59
CA ALA A 45 1.59 7.45 -5.67
C ALA A 45 0.99 7.76 -4.30
N LEU A 46 1.43 7.05 -3.25
CA LEU A 46 0.96 7.29 -1.89
C LEU A 46 1.37 8.66 -1.35
N ALA A 47 2.59 9.10 -1.69
CA ALA A 47 3.16 10.34 -1.13
C ALA A 47 2.35 11.59 -1.48
N GLN A 48 1.51 11.55 -2.49
CA GLN A 48 0.67 12.66 -2.90
C GLN A 48 -0.42 13.00 -1.88
N PHE A 49 -0.78 12.04 -1.03
CA PHE A 49 -1.95 12.17 -0.16
C PHE A 49 -1.54 12.11 1.31
N LYS A 50 -1.90 13.14 2.06
CA LYS A 50 -1.57 13.22 3.49
C LYS A 50 -2.23 12.15 4.35
N ILE A 51 -3.27 11.52 3.84
CA ILE A 51 -3.97 10.45 4.55
C ILE A 51 -3.07 9.23 4.79
N PHE A 52 -2.03 9.05 3.98
CA PHE A 52 -1.05 7.98 4.16
C PHE A 52 0.10 8.51 5.01
N PRO A 53 0.36 7.92 6.20
CA PRO A 53 1.40 8.43 7.10
C PRO A 53 2.80 8.41 6.47
N ASP A 54 3.61 9.41 6.81
CA ASP A 54 4.97 9.51 6.25
C ASP A 54 5.80 8.28 6.53
N PHE A 55 5.70 7.71 7.75
CA PHE A 55 6.48 6.52 8.07
C PHE A 55 6.14 5.35 7.14
N PHE A 56 4.86 5.20 6.84
CA PHE A 56 4.39 4.13 5.96
C PHE A 56 4.95 4.32 4.54
N VAL A 57 4.83 5.53 4.01
CA VAL A 57 5.35 5.86 2.68
C VAL A 57 6.85 5.59 2.59
N GLN A 58 7.61 5.99 3.62
CA GLN A 58 9.05 5.79 3.62
C GLN A 58 9.43 4.31 3.73
N MET A 59 8.71 3.52 4.52
CA MET A 59 8.95 2.09 4.60
C MET A 59 8.68 1.40 3.26
N ILE A 60 7.59 1.77 2.59
CA ILE A 60 7.29 1.24 1.26
C ILE A 60 8.43 1.61 0.29
N ARG A 61 8.92 2.84 0.35
CA ARG A 61 10.02 3.29 -0.53
C ARG A 61 11.29 2.47 -0.31
N VAL A 62 11.63 2.21 0.93
CA VAL A 62 12.80 1.37 1.26
C VAL A 62 12.61 -0.05 0.70
N GLY A 63 11.42 -0.61 0.86
CA GLY A 63 11.12 -1.94 0.33
C GLY A 63 11.23 -2.00 -1.19
N GLU A 64 10.71 -0.98 -1.87
CA GLU A 64 10.79 -0.90 -3.33
C GLU A 64 12.24 -0.81 -3.81
N GLU A 65 13.03 0.07 -3.20
CA GLU A 65 14.43 0.28 -3.61
C GLU A 65 15.28 -0.97 -3.39
N GLY A 66 15.01 -1.70 -2.31
CA GLY A 66 15.78 -2.89 -1.98
C GLY A 66 15.26 -4.17 -2.61
N GLY A 67 14.16 -4.11 -3.36
CA GLY A 67 13.54 -5.32 -3.89
C GLY A 67 12.93 -6.21 -2.83
N ARG A 68 12.50 -5.63 -1.69
CA ARG A 68 12.01 -6.36 -0.53
C ARG A 68 10.67 -5.83 -0.02
N LEU A 69 9.80 -5.45 -0.95
CA LEU A 69 8.50 -4.90 -0.57
C LEU A 69 7.68 -5.89 0.27
N ASP A 70 7.75 -7.18 -0.05
CA ASP A 70 7.08 -8.22 0.71
C ASP A 70 7.55 -8.29 2.16
N SER A 71 8.88 -8.22 2.38
CA SER A 71 9.43 -8.22 3.74
C SER A 71 9.02 -6.98 4.53
N ILE A 72 9.03 -5.82 3.88
CA ILE A 72 8.62 -4.57 4.54
C ILE A 72 7.14 -4.61 4.92
N LEU A 73 6.29 -5.13 4.04
CA LEU A 73 4.86 -5.23 4.35
C LEU A 73 4.61 -6.18 5.52
N ALA A 74 5.35 -7.28 5.61
CA ALA A 74 5.28 -8.17 6.77
C ALA A 74 5.72 -7.47 8.05
N ASP A 75 6.81 -6.69 7.99
CA ASP A 75 7.29 -5.92 9.14
C ASP A 75 6.25 -4.90 9.59
N ILE A 76 5.62 -4.19 8.66
CA ILE A 76 4.57 -3.23 9.00
C ILE A 76 3.43 -3.95 9.72
N SER A 77 3.00 -5.09 9.21
CA SER A 77 1.90 -5.86 9.80
C SER A 77 2.23 -6.35 11.21
N GLU A 78 3.47 -6.77 11.45
CA GLU A 78 3.87 -7.36 12.73
C GLU A 78 4.32 -6.31 13.74
N SER A 79 5.11 -5.34 13.30
CA SER A 79 5.80 -4.42 14.21
C SER A 79 5.15 -3.05 14.30
N TYR A 80 4.38 -2.65 13.29
CA TYR A 80 3.79 -1.32 13.23
C TYR A 80 2.26 -1.36 13.17
N ASP A 81 1.66 -2.49 13.57
CA ASP A 81 0.21 -2.65 13.50
C ASP A 81 -0.53 -1.59 14.31
N LYS A 82 0.06 -1.13 15.42
CA LYS A 82 -0.55 -0.11 16.27
C LYS A 82 -0.45 1.29 15.68
N GLU A 83 0.53 1.52 14.82
CA GLU A 83 0.77 2.84 14.21
C GLU A 83 -0.08 3.05 12.97
N ILE A 84 -0.64 2.00 12.41
CA ILE A 84 -1.58 2.10 11.28
C ILE A 84 -2.99 1.82 11.78
N GLU A 85 -3.96 2.55 11.25
CA GLU A 85 -5.33 2.48 11.73
C GLU A 85 -6.33 2.36 10.58
N GLY A 86 -7.53 1.91 10.93
CA GLY A 86 -8.68 1.93 10.06
C GLY A 86 -8.45 1.28 8.70
N ASP A 87 -8.73 2.04 7.67
CA ASP A 87 -8.70 1.55 6.29
C ASP A 87 -7.30 1.14 5.82
N LEU A 88 -6.25 1.78 6.36
CA LEU A 88 -4.89 1.41 6.00
C LEU A 88 -4.56 -0.02 6.45
N LYS A 89 -5.10 -0.47 7.58
CA LYS A 89 -4.94 -1.86 8.00
C LYS A 89 -5.50 -2.84 6.98
N ILE A 90 -6.63 -2.51 6.39
CA ILE A 90 -7.24 -3.36 5.37
C ILE A 90 -6.28 -3.51 4.18
N VAL A 91 -5.72 -2.39 3.72
CA VAL A 91 -4.78 -2.39 2.60
C VAL A 91 -3.56 -3.25 2.92
N VAL A 92 -2.95 -3.04 4.10
CA VAL A 92 -1.74 -3.77 4.50
C VAL A 92 -2.01 -5.27 4.62
N ARG A 93 -3.14 -5.64 5.21
CA ARG A 93 -3.50 -7.05 5.36
C ARG A 93 -3.67 -7.75 4.03
N LEU A 94 -4.32 -7.07 3.08
CA LEU A 94 -4.53 -7.66 1.76
C LEU A 94 -3.24 -7.74 0.96
N LEU A 95 -2.35 -6.75 1.10
CA LEU A 95 -1.02 -6.82 0.48
C LEU A 95 -0.21 -7.99 1.03
N ASN A 96 -0.33 -8.28 2.31
CA ASN A 96 0.40 -9.38 2.95
C ASN A 96 -0.15 -10.77 2.64
N ARG A 97 -1.38 -10.86 2.16
CA ARG A 97 -1.98 -12.16 1.81
C ARG A 97 -1.39 -12.74 0.53
N LEU A 98 -0.76 -11.91 -0.26
CA LEU A 98 -0.19 -12.32 -1.54
C LEU A 98 1.27 -12.74 -1.37
#